data_2d645d0a956b5bebfc8fc7d8b35bac28
#
_entry.id   2d645d0a956b5bebfc8fc7d8b35bac28
#
_cell.length_a   1.000
_cell.length_b   1.000
_cell.length_c   1.000
_cell.angle_alpha   90.00
_cell.angle_beta   90.00
_cell.angle_gamma   90.00
#
_symmetry.space_group_name_H-M   'P 1'
#
loop_
_entity.id
_entity.type
_entity.pdbx_description
1 polymer ?
#
loop_
_entity_poly.entity_id
_entity_poly.type
_entity_poly.pdbx_seq_one_letter_code
_entity_poly.pdbx_strand_id
1 'polypeptide(L)'
;MPVNSGLTGGVADLVLNAGPVAKFVLAVLALFSVVCWALIVEKWWQFRRVRQETVRFLKAFREGRRPSVVYGAAKKHRDSPLAQLYVAAYQEISGPGISEMTDHLLEDAEEGIWGERLEAVNRAMRRAAASEISRMERYLPFLATTASAAPFIGLFGTVWGVMESFRGIGQQGSASLAVVAPGISEALIAT
;
A
#
# COMPACT_ATOMS: atom_id res chain seq x y z
N MET A 1 14.07 -17.98 50.21
CA MET A 1 13.42 -16.84 49.55
C MET A 1 13.66 -16.94 48.07
N PRO A 2 12.72 -17.30 47.24
CA PRO A 2 12.89 -17.22 45.81
C PRO A 2 12.38 -15.85 45.29
N VAL A 3 13.33 -14.99 44.94
CA VAL A 3 13.10 -13.74 44.25
C VAL A 3 13.32 -14.04 42.76
N ASN A 4 12.33 -14.51 42.05
CA ASN A 4 12.41 -14.52 40.59
C ASN A 4 11.06 -14.88 39.89
N SER A 5 10.02 -14.06 40.08
CA SER A 5 8.82 -14.12 39.25
C SER A 5 8.22 -12.75 38.92
N GLY A 6 9.02 -11.66 39.06
CA GLY A 6 8.54 -10.29 38.98
C GLY A 6 8.71 -9.56 37.63
N LEU A 7 9.37 -10.13 36.62
CA LEU A 7 9.70 -9.36 35.41
C LEU A 7 9.11 -9.91 34.10
N THR A 8 8.53 -11.11 34.11
CA THR A 8 7.88 -11.68 32.90
C THR A 8 6.37 -11.50 32.88
N GLY A 9 5.75 -11.10 34.03
CA GLY A 9 4.31 -10.76 34.12
C GLY A 9 3.94 -9.34 33.67
N GLY A 10 4.94 -8.47 33.51
CA GLY A 10 4.71 -7.03 33.50
C GLY A 10 3.73 -6.48 32.44
N VAL A 11 3.93 -6.79 31.16
CA VAL A 11 3.10 -6.19 30.10
C VAL A 11 1.84 -7.04 29.83
N ALA A 12 1.99 -8.37 29.84
CA ALA A 12 0.85 -9.27 29.60
C ALA A 12 -0.18 -9.18 30.72
N ASP A 13 0.26 -9.13 31.98
CA ASP A 13 -0.63 -8.99 33.13
C ASP A 13 -1.30 -7.63 33.16
N LEU A 14 -0.60 -6.56 32.76
CA LEU A 14 -1.16 -5.22 32.65
C LEU A 14 -2.26 -5.17 31.57
N VAL A 15 -2.03 -5.80 30.39
CA VAL A 15 -3.02 -5.90 29.32
C VAL A 15 -4.22 -6.77 29.75
N LEU A 16 -4.00 -7.89 30.45
CA LEU A 16 -5.07 -8.77 30.91
C LEU A 16 -5.93 -8.11 31.97
N ASN A 17 -5.36 -7.26 32.81
CA ASN A 17 -6.07 -6.54 33.86
C ASN A 17 -6.56 -5.15 33.44
N ALA A 18 -6.22 -4.70 32.24
CA ALA A 18 -6.68 -3.42 31.69
C ALA A 18 -8.22 -3.39 31.56
N GLY A 19 -8.78 -2.21 31.65
CA GLY A 19 -10.22 -1.99 31.45
C GLY A 19 -10.68 -2.33 30.02
N PRO A 20 -11.99 -2.49 29.81
CA PRO A 20 -12.56 -2.93 28.54
C PRO A 20 -12.25 -1.96 27.39
N VAL A 21 -12.17 -0.66 27.65
CA VAL A 21 -11.86 0.36 26.64
C VAL A 21 -10.39 0.29 26.23
N ALA A 22 -9.46 0.16 27.19
CA ALA A 22 -8.05 0.00 26.89
C ALA A 22 -7.78 -1.27 26.06
N LYS A 23 -8.43 -2.39 26.42
CA LYS A 23 -8.39 -3.64 25.63
C LYS A 23 -8.89 -3.45 24.21
N PHE A 24 -9.99 -2.73 24.03
CA PHE A 24 -10.54 -2.42 22.71
C PHE A 24 -9.56 -1.59 21.87
N VAL A 25 -8.99 -0.54 22.43
CA VAL A 25 -7.99 0.30 21.77
C VAL A 25 -6.77 -0.53 21.34
N LEU A 26 -6.23 -1.33 22.24
CA LEU A 26 -5.09 -2.21 21.94
C LEU A 26 -5.44 -3.26 20.87
N ALA A 27 -6.63 -3.83 20.91
CA ALA A 27 -7.08 -4.78 19.89
C ALA A 27 -7.19 -4.14 18.50
N VAL A 28 -7.71 -2.91 18.41
CA VAL A 28 -7.79 -2.15 17.16
C VAL A 28 -6.39 -1.84 16.62
N LEU A 29 -5.48 -1.37 17.48
CA LEU A 29 -4.09 -1.07 17.08
C LEU A 29 -3.35 -2.34 16.66
N ALA A 30 -3.53 -3.46 17.36
CA ALA A 30 -2.96 -4.74 17.00
C ALA A 30 -3.48 -5.24 15.64
N LEU A 31 -4.79 -5.10 15.39
CA LEU A 31 -5.39 -5.43 14.10
C LEU A 31 -4.78 -4.59 12.96
N PHE A 32 -4.68 -3.28 13.16
CA PHE A 32 -4.05 -2.39 12.18
C PHE A 32 -2.59 -2.78 11.95
N SER A 33 -1.85 -3.10 13.00
CA SER A 33 -0.46 -3.57 12.89
C SER A 33 -0.36 -4.82 12.00
N VAL A 34 -1.17 -5.84 12.26
CA VAL A 34 -1.16 -7.08 11.46
C VAL A 34 -1.50 -6.81 10.00
N VAL A 35 -2.54 -6.02 9.74
CA VAL A 35 -2.95 -5.66 8.36
C VAL A 35 -1.84 -4.86 7.66
N CYS A 36 -1.24 -3.88 8.33
CA CYS A 36 -0.15 -3.09 7.76
C CYS A 36 1.05 -3.97 7.42
N TRP A 37 1.46 -4.88 8.30
CA TRP A 37 2.55 -5.81 8.02
C TRP A 37 2.23 -6.73 6.84
N ALA A 38 1.01 -7.25 6.74
CA ALA A 38 0.58 -8.06 5.60
C ALA A 38 0.69 -7.29 4.28
N LEU A 39 0.20 -6.03 4.25
CA LEU A 39 0.29 -5.17 3.08
C LEU A 39 1.74 -4.78 2.72
N ILE A 40 2.59 -4.53 3.71
CA ILE A 40 4.02 -4.23 3.49
C ILE A 40 4.72 -5.43 2.83
N VAL A 41 4.50 -6.65 3.34
CA VAL A 41 5.09 -7.87 2.79
C VAL A 41 4.57 -8.12 1.38
N GLU A 42 3.26 -8.00 1.13
CA GLU A 42 2.67 -8.12 -0.20
C GLU A 42 3.29 -7.12 -1.19
N LYS A 43 3.40 -5.85 -0.80
CA LYS A 43 3.99 -4.80 -1.63
C LYS A 43 5.47 -5.03 -1.90
N TRP A 44 6.22 -5.48 -0.92
CA TRP A 44 7.62 -5.78 -1.10
C TRP A 44 7.83 -6.90 -2.14
N TRP A 45 7.01 -7.95 -2.11
CA TRP A 45 7.04 -9.03 -3.10
C TRP A 45 6.60 -8.54 -4.48
N GLN A 46 5.54 -7.72 -4.55
CA GLN A 46 5.06 -7.10 -5.78
C GLN A 46 6.16 -6.27 -6.45
N PHE A 47 6.82 -5.37 -5.71
CA PHE A 47 7.88 -4.52 -6.25
C PHE A 47 9.10 -5.32 -6.69
N ARG A 48 9.48 -6.35 -5.96
CA ARG A 48 10.56 -7.26 -6.39
C ARG A 48 10.23 -7.93 -7.71
N ARG A 49 9.02 -8.44 -7.85
CA ARG A 49 8.55 -9.11 -9.07
C ARG A 49 8.50 -8.14 -10.24
N VAL A 50 7.91 -6.97 -10.07
CA VAL A 50 7.85 -5.90 -11.06
C VAL A 50 9.26 -5.52 -11.54
N ARG A 51 10.20 -5.34 -10.62
CA ARG A 51 11.58 -5.01 -10.96
C ARG A 51 12.25 -6.10 -11.80
N GLN A 52 12.10 -7.36 -11.43
CA GLN A 52 12.68 -8.49 -12.15
C GLN A 52 12.09 -8.61 -13.55
N GLU A 53 10.77 -8.55 -13.68
CA GLU A 53 10.08 -8.63 -14.97
C GLU A 53 10.42 -7.44 -15.87
N THR A 54 10.56 -6.24 -15.30
CA THR A 54 10.98 -5.05 -16.05
C THR A 54 12.39 -5.19 -16.61
N VAL A 55 13.34 -5.70 -15.82
CA VAL A 55 14.72 -5.94 -16.29
C VAL A 55 14.74 -6.99 -17.42
N ARG A 56 13.98 -8.08 -17.26
CA ARG A 56 13.86 -9.12 -18.30
C ARG A 56 13.25 -8.57 -19.58
N PHE A 57 12.19 -7.79 -19.47
CA PHE A 57 11.56 -7.14 -20.61
C PHE A 57 12.52 -6.17 -21.32
N LEU A 58 13.23 -5.32 -20.57
CA LEU A 58 14.22 -4.39 -21.13
C LEU A 58 15.33 -5.11 -21.91
N LYS A 59 15.78 -6.28 -21.41
CA LYS A 59 16.74 -7.11 -22.14
C LYS A 59 16.14 -7.61 -23.46
N ALA A 60 14.93 -8.17 -23.42
CA ALA A 60 14.22 -8.63 -24.62
C ALA A 60 13.94 -7.48 -25.61
N PHE A 61 13.64 -6.28 -25.08
CA PHE A 61 13.45 -5.08 -25.91
C PHE A 61 14.71 -4.63 -26.64
N ARG A 62 15.87 -4.68 -25.97
CA ARG A 62 17.16 -4.31 -26.58
C ARG A 62 17.65 -5.34 -27.61
N GLU A 63 17.34 -6.61 -27.38
CA GLU A 63 17.73 -7.72 -28.28
C GLU A 63 16.76 -7.88 -29.46
N GLY A 64 15.51 -7.40 -29.28
CA GLY A 64 14.44 -7.53 -30.26
C GLY A 64 14.62 -6.58 -31.47
N ARG A 65 14.95 -7.12 -32.61
CA ARG A 65 15.12 -6.35 -33.88
C ARG A 65 13.78 -6.02 -34.57
N ARG A 66 12.69 -6.73 -34.23
CA ARG A 66 11.37 -6.55 -34.85
C ARG A 66 10.32 -6.23 -33.80
N PRO A 67 9.46 -5.20 -34.02
CA PRO A 67 8.43 -4.82 -33.07
C PRO A 67 7.47 -5.95 -32.67
N SER A 68 7.14 -6.86 -33.58
CA SER A 68 6.28 -8.01 -33.34
C SER A 68 6.88 -9.03 -32.37
N VAL A 69 8.21 -9.23 -32.42
CA VAL A 69 8.94 -10.11 -31.49
C VAL A 69 8.94 -9.51 -30.08
N VAL A 70 9.19 -8.19 -30.00
CA VAL A 70 9.14 -7.45 -28.74
C VAL A 70 7.75 -7.48 -28.14
N TYR A 71 6.70 -7.36 -28.96
CA TYR A 71 5.30 -7.48 -28.52
C TYR A 71 4.99 -8.87 -27.94
N GLY A 72 5.50 -9.94 -28.60
CA GLY A 72 5.40 -11.29 -28.05
C GLY A 72 6.10 -11.45 -26.69
N ALA A 73 7.26 -10.83 -26.53
CA ALA A 73 7.98 -10.77 -25.24
C ALA A 73 7.20 -9.95 -24.20
N ALA A 74 6.68 -8.80 -24.57
CA ALA A 74 5.88 -7.94 -23.68
C ALA A 74 4.67 -8.67 -23.10
N LYS A 75 3.96 -9.48 -23.91
CA LYS A 75 2.83 -10.32 -23.44
C LYS A 75 3.24 -11.39 -22.42
N LYS A 76 4.50 -11.82 -22.39
CA LYS A 76 5.01 -12.78 -21.39
C LYS A 76 5.33 -12.09 -20.06
N HIS A 77 5.72 -10.82 -20.10
CA HIS A 77 6.15 -10.03 -18.94
C HIS A 77 5.02 -9.12 -18.42
N ARG A 78 3.84 -9.68 -18.15
CA ARG A 78 2.63 -8.92 -17.78
C ARG A 78 2.76 -8.11 -16.50
N ASP A 79 3.64 -8.49 -15.60
CA ASP A 79 3.87 -7.78 -14.35
C ASP A 79 4.81 -6.56 -14.52
N SER A 80 5.41 -6.39 -15.68
CA SER A 80 6.24 -5.22 -16.00
C SER A 80 5.38 -4.06 -16.52
N PRO A 81 5.35 -2.90 -15.85
CA PRO A 81 4.66 -1.71 -16.32
C PRO A 81 5.15 -1.27 -17.72
N LEU A 82 6.46 -1.34 -17.96
CA LEU A 82 7.02 -1.00 -19.28
C LEU A 82 6.53 -1.93 -20.39
N ALA A 83 6.36 -3.22 -20.09
CA ALA A 83 5.80 -4.16 -21.05
C ALA A 83 4.33 -3.83 -21.36
N GLN A 84 3.53 -3.42 -20.37
CA GLN A 84 2.14 -3.01 -20.57
C GLN A 84 2.04 -1.73 -21.41
N LEU A 85 2.92 -0.74 -21.16
CA LEU A 85 2.99 0.46 -21.99
C LEU A 85 3.33 0.12 -23.45
N TYR A 86 4.31 -0.79 -23.64
CA TYR A 86 4.67 -1.24 -24.99
C TYR A 86 3.51 -1.95 -25.68
N VAL A 87 2.79 -2.82 -24.96
CA VAL A 87 1.60 -3.52 -25.50
C VAL A 87 0.55 -2.52 -25.95
N ALA A 88 0.25 -1.51 -25.11
CA ALA A 88 -0.73 -0.47 -25.42
C ALA A 88 -0.32 0.35 -26.66
N ALA A 89 0.95 0.75 -26.75
CA ALA A 89 1.47 1.46 -27.91
C ALA A 89 1.42 0.61 -29.19
N TYR A 90 1.85 -0.65 -29.10
CA TYR A 90 1.86 -1.55 -30.24
C TYR A 90 0.45 -1.86 -30.77
N GLN A 91 -0.52 -2.03 -29.88
CA GLN A 91 -1.92 -2.26 -30.25
C GLN A 91 -2.54 -1.05 -30.98
N GLU A 92 -2.20 0.15 -30.57
CA GLU A 92 -2.64 1.38 -31.23
C GLU A 92 -2.01 1.52 -32.63
N ILE A 93 -0.73 1.16 -32.77
CA ILE A 93 -0.03 1.18 -34.07
C ILE A 93 -0.53 0.06 -35.00
N SER A 94 -0.84 -1.12 -34.46
CA SER A 94 -1.21 -2.33 -35.22
C SER A 94 -2.73 -2.55 -35.31
N GLY A 95 -3.55 -1.56 -34.95
CA GLY A 95 -5.00 -1.65 -34.96
C GLY A 95 -5.58 -1.88 -36.39
N PRO A 96 -6.82 -2.36 -36.49
CA PRO A 96 -7.42 -2.82 -37.74
C PRO A 96 -7.53 -1.77 -38.87
N GLY A 97 -7.33 -0.48 -38.54
CA GLY A 97 -7.26 0.57 -39.56
C GLY A 97 -5.96 0.65 -40.36
N ILE A 98 -4.94 -0.12 -40.03
CA ILE A 98 -3.61 -0.03 -40.66
C ILE A 98 -3.49 -1.00 -41.84
N SER A 99 -4.14 -2.16 -41.79
CA SER A 99 -4.02 -3.18 -42.85
C SER A 99 -4.64 -2.71 -44.16
N GLU A 100 -5.71 -1.93 -44.10
CA GLU A 100 -6.35 -1.36 -45.30
C GLU A 100 -5.70 -0.06 -45.78
N MET A 101 -4.98 0.66 -44.91
CA MET A 101 -4.44 1.96 -45.19
C MET A 101 -2.97 1.90 -45.66
N THR A 102 -2.27 0.79 -45.43
CA THR A 102 -0.87 0.64 -45.85
C THR A 102 -0.76 0.55 -47.38
N ASP A 103 -1.77 0.01 -48.07
CA ASP A 103 -1.80 -0.06 -49.53
C ASP A 103 -2.11 1.28 -50.22
N HIS A 104 -2.80 2.19 -49.51
CA HIS A 104 -3.13 3.52 -50.04
C HIS A 104 -2.20 4.65 -49.57
N LEU A 105 -1.38 4.45 -48.53
CA LEU A 105 -0.61 5.52 -47.88
C LEU A 105 0.83 5.64 -48.36
N LEU A 106 1.26 4.87 -49.33
CA LEU A 106 2.61 5.02 -49.88
C LEU A 106 2.72 6.21 -50.87
N GLU A 107 1.61 6.77 -51.32
CA GLU A 107 1.62 7.88 -52.28
C GLU A 107 1.33 9.27 -51.71
N ASP A 108 0.57 9.38 -50.55
CA ASP A 108 0.22 10.69 -49.96
C ASP A 108 0.36 10.67 -48.43
N ALA A 109 1.57 10.55 -47.94
CA ALA A 109 1.84 10.67 -46.49
C ALA A 109 1.82 12.16 -46.08
N GLU A 110 0.64 12.76 -45.96
CA GLU A 110 0.50 14.06 -45.33
C GLU A 110 0.97 14.02 -43.87
N GLU A 111 1.85 14.92 -43.47
CA GLU A 111 2.41 15.09 -42.11
C GLU A 111 1.33 15.08 -41.01
N GLY A 112 0.09 15.45 -41.36
CA GLY A 112 -1.05 15.48 -40.44
C GLY A 112 -1.47 14.09 -39.91
N ILE A 113 -1.43 13.04 -40.72
CA ILE A 113 -1.85 11.68 -40.35
C ILE A 113 -0.89 11.06 -39.33
N TRP A 114 0.41 11.31 -39.49
CA TRP A 114 1.41 10.85 -38.53
C TRP A 114 1.31 11.58 -37.18
N GLY A 115 0.94 12.87 -37.19
CA GLY A 115 0.71 13.65 -35.98
C GLY A 115 -0.46 13.10 -35.17
N GLU A 116 -1.59 12.85 -35.79
CA GLU A 116 -2.78 12.31 -35.11
C GLU A 116 -2.52 10.89 -34.53
N ARG A 117 -1.80 10.05 -35.28
CA ARG A 117 -1.41 8.72 -34.79
C ARG A 117 -0.46 8.76 -33.62
N LEU A 118 0.53 9.62 -33.67
CA LEU A 118 1.46 9.80 -32.56
C LEU A 118 0.73 10.27 -31.31
N GLU A 119 -0.26 11.13 -31.46
CA GLU A 119 -1.12 11.52 -30.34
C GLU A 119 -1.99 10.36 -29.82
N ALA A 120 -2.54 9.51 -30.69
CA ALA A 120 -3.31 8.34 -30.29
C ALA A 120 -2.45 7.36 -29.48
N VAL A 121 -1.25 7.07 -29.95
CA VAL A 121 -0.27 6.25 -29.22
C VAL A 121 0.10 6.87 -27.87
N ASN A 122 0.36 8.17 -27.84
CA ASN A 122 0.63 8.90 -26.60
C ASN A 122 -0.53 8.81 -25.62
N ARG A 123 -1.76 8.98 -26.08
CA ARG A 123 -2.96 8.83 -25.24
C ARG A 123 -3.09 7.38 -24.72
N ALA A 124 -2.85 6.37 -25.55
CA ALA A 124 -2.88 4.96 -25.14
C ALA A 124 -1.82 4.64 -24.09
N MET A 125 -0.58 5.13 -24.29
CA MET A 125 0.50 4.96 -23.31
C MET A 125 0.21 5.67 -21.99
N ARG A 126 -0.36 6.88 -22.03
CA ARG A 126 -0.76 7.61 -20.81
C ARG A 126 -1.86 6.87 -20.05
N ARG A 127 -2.86 6.32 -20.73
CA ARG A 127 -3.90 5.49 -20.10
C ARG A 127 -3.30 4.24 -19.46
N ALA A 128 -2.41 3.55 -20.17
CA ALA A 128 -1.72 2.38 -19.63
C ALA A 128 -0.85 2.73 -18.43
N ALA A 129 -0.10 3.85 -18.49
CA ALA A 129 0.71 4.33 -17.36
C ALA A 129 -0.14 4.64 -16.14
N ALA A 130 -1.25 5.36 -16.30
CA ALA A 130 -2.17 5.67 -15.21
C ALA A 130 -2.76 4.41 -14.57
N SER A 131 -3.13 3.42 -15.39
CA SER A 131 -3.61 2.11 -14.91
C SER A 131 -2.55 1.37 -14.09
N GLU A 132 -1.30 1.35 -14.58
CA GLU A 132 -0.19 0.70 -13.87
C GLU A 132 0.17 1.41 -12.55
N ILE A 133 0.16 2.74 -12.53
CA ILE A 133 0.35 3.54 -11.32
C ILE A 133 -0.75 3.20 -10.31
N SER A 134 -2.03 3.25 -10.72
CA SER A 134 -3.16 2.91 -9.85
C SER A 134 -3.06 1.48 -9.29
N ARG A 135 -2.58 0.52 -10.11
CA ARG A 135 -2.32 -0.85 -9.66
C ARG A 135 -1.23 -0.92 -8.59
N MET A 136 -0.17 -0.12 -8.75
CA MET A 136 0.95 -0.09 -7.81
C MET A 136 0.59 0.65 -6.51
N GLU A 137 -0.22 1.69 -6.60
CA GLU A 137 -0.67 2.50 -5.45
C GLU A 137 -1.80 1.85 -4.65
N ARG A 138 -2.40 0.80 -5.18
CA ARG A 138 -3.47 0.08 -4.49
C ARG A 138 -3.06 -0.29 -3.07
N TYR A 139 -3.90 0.02 -2.09
CA TYR A 139 -3.70 -0.13 -0.63
C TYR A 139 -2.70 0.84 0.04
N LEU A 140 -1.93 1.66 -0.69
CA LEU A 140 -1.11 2.69 -0.06
C LEU A 140 -1.92 3.73 0.71
N PRO A 141 -3.11 4.19 0.21
CA PRO A 141 -3.96 5.09 0.98
C PRO A 141 -4.37 4.54 2.34
N PHE A 142 -4.61 3.22 2.43
CA PHE A 142 -4.93 2.58 3.71
C PHE A 142 -3.76 2.67 4.69
N LEU A 143 -2.53 2.42 4.25
CA LEU A 143 -1.33 2.56 5.09
C LEU A 143 -1.15 4.00 5.56
N ALA A 144 -1.35 4.98 4.67
CA ALA A 144 -1.25 6.40 5.01
C ALA A 144 -2.31 6.81 6.05
N THR A 145 -3.56 6.38 5.85
CA THR A 145 -4.66 6.65 6.79
C THR A 145 -4.38 6.01 8.15
N THR A 146 -3.91 4.76 8.16
CA THR A 146 -3.57 4.08 9.41
C THR A 146 -2.43 4.78 10.14
N ALA A 147 -1.38 5.18 9.42
CA ALA A 147 -0.25 5.91 10.02
C ALA A 147 -0.68 7.24 10.64
N SER A 148 -1.63 7.94 10.01
CA SER A 148 -2.16 9.20 10.53
C SER A 148 -3.16 9.00 11.68
N ALA A 149 -3.96 7.94 11.67
CA ALA A 149 -5.02 7.69 12.65
C ALA A 149 -4.51 7.00 13.92
N ALA A 150 -3.51 6.11 13.80
CA ALA A 150 -3.04 5.31 14.93
C ALA A 150 -2.59 6.15 16.16
N PRO A 151 -1.85 7.28 16.00
CA PRO A 151 -1.49 8.11 17.14
C PRO A 151 -2.72 8.71 17.87
N PHE A 152 -3.76 9.07 17.14
CA PHE A 152 -4.98 9.60 17.75
C PHE A 152 -5.78 8.53 18.49
N ILE A 153 -5.77 7.29 17.99
CA ILE A 153 -6.39 6.15 18.66
C ILE A 153 -5.65 5.87 19.98
N GLY A 154 -4.31 5.90 19.97
CA GLY A 154 -3.49 5.78 21.19
C GLY A 154 -3.78 6.92 22.18
N LEU A 155 -3.79 8.17 21.70
CA LEU A 155 -4.12 9.33 22.52
C LEU A 155 -5.51 9.23 23.15
N PHE A 156 -6.51 8.75 22.40
CA PHE A 156 -7.84 8.46 22.98
C PHE A 156 -7.73 7.49 24.16
N GLY A 157 -6.93 6.43 24.02
CA GLY A 157 -6.68 5.47 25.10
C GLY A 157 -6.09 6.12 26.35
N THR A 158 -5.11 7.04 26.18
CA THR A 158 -4.54 7.76 27.34
C THR A 158 -5.52 8.69 28.01
N VAL A 159 -6.27 9.47 27.24
CA VAL A 159 -7.30 10.37 27.78
C VAL A 159 -8.35 9.58 28.57
N TRP A 160 -8.76 8.44 28.02
CA TRP A 160 -9.72 7.55 28.68
C TRP A 160 -9.17 7.01 30.02
N GLY A 161 -7.94 6.48 30.03
CA GLY A 161 -7.32 5.95 31.26
C GLY A 161 -7.13 7.00 32.35
N VAL A 162 -6.74 8.23 31.97
CA VAL A 162 -6.65 9.36 32.90
C VAL A 162 -8.04 9.73 33.44
N MET A 163 -9.05 9.78 32.57
CA MET A 163 -10.43 10.05 32.98
C MET A 163 -10.95 9.01 34.00
N GLU A 164 -10.66 7.73 33.77
CA GLU A 164 -11.04 6.65 34.68
C GLU A 164 -10.34 6.76 36.05
N SER A 165 -9.07 7.20 36.06
CA SER A 165 -8.35 7.50 37.31
C SER A 165 -9.01 8.59 38.10
N PHE A 166 -9.44 9.69 37.48
CA PHE A 166 -10.19 10.77 38.17
C PHE A 166 -11.58 10.32 38.66
N ARG A 167 -12.22 9.48 37.88
CA ARG A 167 -13.52 8.89 38.29
C ARG A 167 -13.36 8.03 39.53
N GLY A 168 -12.27 7.23 39.61
CA GLY A 168 -11.93 6.47 40.83
C GLY A 168 -11.74 7.33 42.06
N ILE A 169 -11.05 8.49 41.94
CA ILE A 169 -10.93 9.47 43.04
C ILE A 169 -12.32 9.98 43.49
N GLY A 170 -13.15 10.34 42.53
CA GLY A 170 -14.51 10.84 42.84
C GLY A 170 -15.39 9.83 43.55
N GLN A 171 -15.26 8.54 43.24
CA GLN A 171 -16.06 7.48 43.88
C GLN A 171 -15.54 7.12 45.28
N GLN A 172 -14.24 7.14 45.50
CA GLN A 172 -13.64 6.73 46.79
C GLN A 172 -13.39 7.90 47.74
N GLY A 173 -13.53 9.14 47.26
CA GLY A 173 -13.27 10.35 48.04
C GLY A 173 -11.81 10.49 48.49
N SER A 174 -10.90 9.73 47.88
CA SER A 174 -9.48 9.68 48.25
C SER A 174 -8.58 9.72 46.99
N ALA A 175 -7.60 10.62 46.97
CA ALA A 175 -6.60 10.75 45.95
C ALA A 175 -5.38 9.85 46.22
N SER A 176 -5.54 8.68 46.80
CA SER A 176 -4.44 7.76 47.09
C SER A 176 -3.85 7.19 45.79
N LEU A 177 -2.55 6.90 45.82
CA LEU A 177 -1.83 6.32 44.68
C LEU A 177 -2.44 4.96 44.25
N ALA A 178 -2.96 4.19 45.19
CA ALA A 178 -3.63 2.91 44.94
C ALA A 178 -4.89 3.05 44.09
N VAL A 179 -5.58 4.19 44.14
CA VAL A 179 -6.80 4.46 43.35
C VAL A 179 -6.47 4.91 41.94
N VAL A 180 -5.39 5.68 41.74
CA VAL A 180 -5.09 6.29 40.44
C VAL A 180 -4.10 5.46 39.58
N ALA A 181 -3.23 4.68 40.24
CA ALA A 181 -2.18 3.92 39.55
C ALA A 181 -2.70 2.96 38.45
N PRO A 182 -3.82 2.23 38.64
CA PRO A 182 -4.34 1.34 37.60
C PRO A 182 -4.68 2.09 36.31
N GLY A 183 -5.48 3.17 36.40
CA GLY A 183 -5.90 3.93 35.22
C GLY A 183 -4.76 4.67 34.53
N ILE A 184 -3.77 5.16 35.29
CA ILE A 184 -2.55 5.77 34.72
C ILE A 184 -1.72 4.70 34.00
N SER A 185 -1.59 3.51 34.58
CA SER A 185 -0.88 2.40 33.94
C SER A 185 -1.55 1.97 32.62
N GLU A 186 -2.88 1.90 32.59
CA GLU A 186 -3.67 1.64 31.37
C GLU A 186 -3.45 2.72 30.31
N ALA A 187 -3.47 3.98 30.72
CA ALA A 187 -3.20 5.11 29.85
C ALA A 187 -1.82 4.99 29.16
N LEU A 188 -0.78 4.67 29.92
CA LEU A 188 0.58 4.54 29.40
C LEU A 188 0.77 3.37 28.43
N ILE A 189 0.00 2.30 28.60
CA ILE A 189 0.07 1.13 27.71
C ILE A 189 -0.63 1.42 26.37
N ALA A 190 -1.65 2.27 26.36
CA ALA A 190 -2.43 2.60 25.16
C ALA A 190 -1.69 3.53 24.18
N THR A 191 -0.60 4.17 24.63
CA THR A 191 0.21 5.09 23.81
C THR A 191 1.44 4.44 23.23
#